data_4d295af2be2295d69345cddb3acf2818
#
_entry.id   4d295af2be2295d69345cddb3acf2818
#
_cell.length_a   1.000
_cell.length_b   1.000
_cell.length_c   1.000
_cell.angle_alpha   90.00
_cell.angle_beta   90.00
_cell.angle_gamma   90.00
#
_symmetry.space_group_name_H-M   'P 1'
#
loop_
_entity.id
_entity.type
_entity.pdbx_description
1 polymer ?
#
loop_
_entity_poly.entity_id
_entity_poly.type
_entity_poly.pdbx_seq_one_letter_code
_entity_poly.pdbx_strand_id
1 'polypeptide(L)'
;VTVKNLEASVHARLQNHARATNRPFQELLQYYAMERFLYRLSKSPHRTRLVLKGALMLHVWDAPLARATKDLDFLGRLDNSLENLERVVREVCAAGVEPDGMAFDPATVRTERIKEDADYEGVRVRFVGLLGKARVAMQIDVGFGDVVTPGAETITYPVLLDFPAPELSGYPRETAVAEKFQAMVYLRTLNSRMKDFHDVWLLASQFTFDGAVLAKAIDAAPIAFTPEFTEKASTLAQWTAFRNKLRN
;
A
#
# COMPACT_ATOMS: atom_id res chain seq x y z
N VAL A 1 -1.03 -13.97 -31.86
CA VAL A 1 -2.25 -14.80 -31.74
C VAL A 1 -3.23 -14.03 -30.88
N THR A 2 -4.28 -13.46 -31.51
CA THR A 2 -5.33 -12.72 -30.77
C THR A 2 -6.15 -13.74 -29.97
N VAL A 3 -6.05 -13.70 -28.64
CA VAL A 3 -6.84 -14.59 -27.77
C VAL A 3 -8.32 -14.22 -27.93
N LYS A 4 -9.13 -15.11 -28.47
CA LYS A 4 -10.57 -14.87 -28.76
C LYS A 4 -11.40 -14.49 -27.51
N ASN A 5 -10.93 -14.84 -26.32
CA ASN A 5 -11.55 -14.46 -25.04
C ASN A 5 -10.44 -14.24 -23.99
N LEU A 6 -9.93 -13.02 -23.93
CA LEU A 6 -8.81 -12.67 -23.06
C LEU A 6 -9.20 -12.81 -21.57
N GLU A 7 -10.41 -12.42 -21.19
CA GLU A 7 -10.91 -12.49 -19.82
C GLU A 7 -10.95 -13.94 -19.31
N ALA A 8 -11.44 -14.87 -20.12
CA ALA A 8 -11.45 -16.29 -19.77
C ALA A 8 -10.03 -16.87 -19.69
N SER A 9 -9.12 -16.45 -20.58
CA SER A 9 -7.71 -16.83 -20.55
C SER A 9 -7.04 -16.36 -19.27
N VAL A 10 -7.21 -15.09 -18.90
CA VAL A 10 -6.67 -14.52 -17.66
C VAL A 10 -7.23 -15.25 -16.44
N HIS A 11 -8.55 -15.48 -16.41
CA HIS A 11 -9.19 -16.22 -15.32
C HIS A 11 -8.58 -17.63 -15.15
N ALA A 12 -8.42 -18.38 -16.24
CA ALA A 12 -7.84 -19.72 -16.21
C ALA A 12 -6.37 -19.71 -15.73
N ARG A 13 -5.59 -18.72 -16.19
CA ARG A 13 -4.18 -18.55 -15.79
C ARG A 13 -4.05 -18.23 -14.30
N LEU A 14 -4.91 -17.35 -13.78
CA LEU A 14 -4.97 -17.04 -12.34
C LEU A 14 -5.39 -18.28 -11.52
N GLN A 15 -6.34 -19.09 -12.01
CA GLN A 15 -6.70 -20.36 -11.35
C GLN A 15 -5.51 -21.34 -11.30
N ASN A 16 -4.77 -21.46 -12.42
CA ASN A 16 -3.58 -22.32 -12.46
C ASN A 16 -2.51 -21.82 -11.48
N HIS A 17 -2.29 -20.51 -11.42
CA HIS A 17 -1.37 -19.89 -10.49
C HIS A 17 -1.78 -20.13 -9.03
N ALA A 18 -3.09 -20.01 -8.72
CA ALA A 18 -3.65 -20.31 -7.40
C ALA A 18 -3.36 -21.75 -6.96
N ARG A 19 -3.55 -22.71 -7.87
CA ARG A 19 -3.26 -24.13 -7.59
C ARG A 19 -1.77 -24.38 -7.40
N ALA A 20 -0.92 -23.79 -8.26
CA ALA A 20 0.53 -23.96 -8.20
C ALA A 20 1.14 -23.40 -6.92
N THR A 21 0.58 -22.28 -6.39
CA THR A 21 1.07 -21.58 -5.18
C THR A 21 0.32 -21.95 -3.92
N ASN A 22 -0.70 -22.81 -4.01
CA ASN A 22 -1.61 -23.16 -2.91
C ASN A 22 -2.24 -21.93 -2.23
N ARG A 23 -2.57 -20.90 -3.02
CA ARG A 23 -3.23 -19.67 -2.56
C ARG A 23 -4.69 -19.64 -3.00
N PRO A 24 -5.60 -19.02 -2.22
CA PRO A 24 -6.98 -18.84 -2.64
C PRO A 24 -7.09 -18.06 -3.96
N PHE A 25 -7.89 -18.58 -4.90
CA PHE A 25 -8.12 -17.91 -6.19
C PHE A 25 -8.60 -16.46 -6.02
N GLN A 26 -9.52 -16.23 -5.06
CA GLN A 26 -10.06 -14.90 -4.80
C GLN A 26 -8.98 -13.90 -4.34
N GLU A 27 -7.98 -14.38 -3.65
CA GLU A 27 -6.83 -13.56 -3.24
C GLU A 27 -5.99 -13.14 -4.46
N LEU A 28 -5.67 -14.09 -5.35
CA LEU A 28 -4.91 -13.78 -6.57
C LEU A 28 -5.69 -12.89 -7.53
N LEU A 29 -7.01 -13.06 -7.62
CA LEU A 29 -7.87 -12.18 -8.41
C LEU A 29 -7.85 -10.75 -7.85
N GLN A 30 -7.88 -10.59 -6.52
CA GLN A 30 -7.75 -9.29 -5.85
C GLN A 30 -6.38 -8.64 -6.16
N TYR A 31 -5.29 -9.39 -6.03
CA TYR A 31 -3.95 -8.89 -6.34
C TYR A 31 -3.81 -8.52 -7.82
N TYR A 32 -4.36 -9.33 -8.72
CA TYR A 32 -4.35 -9.03 -10.14
C TYR A 32 -5.12 -7.73 -10.45
N ALA A 33 -6.29 -7.55 -9.85
CA ALA A 33 -7.06 -6.33 -10.02
C ALA A 33 -6.29 -5.10 -9.49
N MET A 34 -5.66 -5.19 -8.31
CA MET A 34 -4.83 -4.11 -7.77
C MET A 34 -3.64 -3.80 -8.69
N GLU A 35 -2.93 -4.83 -9.15
CA GLU A 35 -1.82 -4.71 -10.10
C GLU A 35 -2.25 -3.99 -11.40
N ARG A 36 -3.39 -4.38 -11.99
CA ARG A 36 -3.87 -3.76 -13.22
C ARG A 36 -4.41 -2.34 -13.02
N PHE A 37 -4.91 -2.01 -11.83
CA PHE A 37 -5.21 -0.64 -11.48
C PHE A 37 -3.92 0.20 -11.35
N LEU A 38 -2.89 -0.31 -10.68
CA LEU A 38 -1.58 0.33 -10.59
C LEU A 38 -0.97 0.58 -11.98
N TYR A 39 -1.16 -0.35 -12.92
CA TYR A 39 -0.71 -0.16 -14.30
C TYR A 39 -1.42 1.00 -14.99
N ARG A 40 -2.74 1.13 -14.82
CA ARG A 40 -3.50 2.28 -15.35
C ARG A 40 -3.05 3.59 -14.70
N LEU A 41 -2.83 3.59 -13.40
CA LEU A 41 -2.26 4.74 -12.69
C LEU A 41 -0.90 5.13 -13.27
N SER A 42 -0.02 4.16 -13.56
CA SER A 42 1.31 4.41 -14.13
C SER A 42 1.26 5.03 -15.53
N LYS A 43 0.19 4.81 -16.28
CA LYS A 43 -0.06 5.39 -17.62
C LYS A 43 -0.87 6.68 -17.59
N SER A 44 -1.37 7.08 -16.42
CA SER A 44 -2.18 8.27 -16.24
C SER A 44 -1.35 9.52 -15.90
N PRO A 45 -1.89 10.74 -16.05
CA PRO A 45 -1.23 11.97 -15.61
C PRO A 45 -1.09 12.06 -14.07
N HIS A 46 -1.65 11.11 -13.33
CA HIS A 46 -1.63 11.07 -11.86
C HIS A 46 -0.49 10.21 -11.29
N ARG A 47 0.34 9.60 -12.15
CA ARG A 47 1.44 8.70 -11.76
C ARG A 47 2.33 9.21 -10.61
N THR A 48 2.66 10.50 -10.60
CA THR A 48 3.55 11.12 -9.60
C THR A 48 2.80 11.76 -8.44
N ARG A 49 1.46 11.81 -8.52
CA ARG A 49 0.60 12.48 -7.53
C ARG A 49 0.10 11.52 -6.44
N LEU A 50 0.20 10.22 -6.69
CA LEU A 50 -0.14 9.16 -5.74
C LEU A 50 1.11 8.29 -5.53
N VAL A 51 1.67 8.34 -4.33
CA VAL A 51 2.85 7.56 -3.95
C VAL A 51 2.40 6.30 -3.24
N LEU A 52 2.72 5.12 -3.79
CA LEU A 52 2.32 3.83 -3.21
C LEU A 52 3.00 3.63 -1.86
N LYS A 53 2.21 3.23 -0.86
CA LYS A 53 2.67 2.90 0.49
C LYS A 53 1.99 1.62 1.02
N GLY A 54 2.15 1.34 2.29
CA GLY A 54 1.45 0.25 2.97
C GLY A 54 1.94 -1.15 2.59
N ALA A 55 1.05 -2.14 2.74
CA ALA A 55 1.42 -3.56 2.64
C ALA A 55 1.84 -4.00 1.23
N LEU A 56 1.39 -3.31 0.18
CA LEU A 56 1.79 -3.65 -1.19
C LEU A 56 3.28 -3.38 -1.45
N MET A 57 3.91 -2.49 -0.69
CA MET A 57 5.35 -2.27 -0.78
C MET A 57 6.17 -3.50 -0.34
N LEU A 58 5.62 -4.36 0.52
CA LEU A 58 6.28 -5.63 0.88
C LEU A 58 6.46 -6.55 -0.33
N HIS A 59 5.53 -6.52 -1.29
CA HIS A 59 5.68 -7.25 -2.56
C HIS A 59 6.73 -6.61 -3.48
N VAL A 60 6.81 -5.27 -3.51
CA VAL A 60 7.85 -4.54 -4.27
C VAL A 60 9.25 -4.86 -3.76
N TRP A 61 9.41 -5.01 -2.46
CA TRP A 61 10.69 -5.33 -1.82
C TRP A 61 11.00 -6.83 -1.80
N ASP A 62 10.12 -7.68 -2.38
CA ASP A 62 10.25 -9.14 -2.35
C ASP A 62 10.42 -9.70 -0.93
N ALA A 63 9.68 -9.09 0.01
CA ALA A 63 9.74 -9.50 1.41
C ALA A 63 9.03 -10.85 1.57
N PRO A 64 9.75 -11.88 2.06
CA PRO A 64 9.13 -13.17 2.33
C PRO A 64 8.06 -13.01 3.42
N LEU A 65 7.02 -13.83 3.38
CA LEU A 65 5.91 -13.79 4.34
C LEU A 65 5.10 -12.47 4.34
N ALA A 66 5.11 -11.75 3.22
CA ALA A 66 4.24 -10.60 3.06
C ALA A 66 2.79 -10.98 3.40
N ARG A 67 2.18 -10.25 4.34
CA ARG A 67 0.79 -10.50 4.70
C ARG A 67 -0.17 -10.09 3.60
N ALA A 68 -1.28 -10.79 3.49
CA ALA A 68 -2.33 -10.44 2.53
C ALA A 68 -2.90 -9.04 2.83
N THR A 69 -3.18 -8.29 1.74
CA THR A 69 -3.92 -7.04 1.79
C THR A 69 -4.98 -7.02 0.69
N LYS A 70 -6.00 -6.20 0.89
CA LYS A 70 -7.09 -5.99 -0.08
C LYS A 70 -7.16 -4.53 -0.53
N ASP A 71 -6.41 -3.67 0.13
CA ASP A 71 -6.46 -2.23 -0.04
C ASP A 71 -5.18 -1.71 -0.70
N LEU A 72 -5.33 -0.65 -1.48
CA LEU A 72 -4.25 0.14 -2.04
C LEU A 72 -4.06 1.37 -1.15
N ASP A 73 -2.90 1.49 -0.52
CA ASP A 73 -2.58 2.64 0.33
C ASP A 73 -1.70 3.63 -0.45
N PHE A 74 -2.04 4.92 -0.44
CA PHE A 74 -1.26 5.97 -1.09
C PHE A 74 -1.05 7.18 -0.17
N LEU A 75 0.08 7.84 -0.38
CA LEU A 75 0.24 9.24 -0.02
C LEU A 75 -0.20 10.11 -1.19
N GLY A 76 -1.17 10.99 -0.96
CA GLY A 76 -1.68 11.95 -1.93
C GLY A 76 -0.84 13.24 -1.95
N ARG A 77 -0.32 13.60 -3.14
CA ARG A 77 0.32 14.89 -3.44
C ARG A 77 -0.59 15.72 -4.34
N LEU A 78 -1.81 15.89 -3.92
CA LEU A 78 -2.88 16.57 -4.67
C LEU A 78 -3.90 17.11 -3.67
N ASP A 79 -4.85 17.92 -4.18
CA ASP A 79 -5.97 18.41 -3.39
C ASP A 79 -6.79 17.25 -2.80
N ASN A 80 -7.06 17.31 -1.50
CA ASN A 80 -7.68 16.23 -0.72
C ASN A 80 -9.21 16.26 -0.70
N SER A 81 -9.86 17.11 -1.53
CA SER A 81 -11.32 17.12 -1.65
C SER A 81 -11.85 15.79 -2.18
N LEU A 82 -13.03 15.40 -1.71
CA LEU A 82 -13.67 14.14 -2.15
C LEU A 82 -13.90 14.15 -3.66
N GLU A 83 -14.34 15.28 -4.19
CA GLU A 83 -14.62 15.50 -5.61
C GLU A 83 -13.36 15.34 -6.47
N ASN A 84 -12.21 15.86 -6.00
CA ASN A 84 -10.96 15.72 -6.72
C ASN A 84 -10.48 14.27 -6.74
N LEU A 85 -10.54 13.57 -5.61
CA LEU A 85 -10.15 12.15 -5.53
C LEU A 85 -11.09 11.28 -6.39
N GLU A 86 -12.40 11.54 -6.37
CA GLU A 86 -13.36 10.84 -7.20
C GLU A 86 -13.03 11.02 -8.69
N ARG A 87 -12.76 12.25 -9.13
CA ARG A 87 -12.35 12.56 -10.50
C ARG A 87 -11.06 11.84 -10.88
N VAL A 88 -10.02 11.93 -10.05
CA VAL A 88 -8.72 11.29 -10.29
C VAL A 88 -8.86 9.78 -10.46
N VAL A 89 -9.58 9.10 -9.56
CA VAL A 89 -9.77 7.64 -9.65
C VAL A 89 -10.62 7.27 -10.86
N ARG A 90 -11.64 8.05 -11.20
CA ARG A 90 -12.42 7.84 -12.45
C ARG A 90 -11.55 7.96 -13.69
N GLU A 91 -10.67 8.95 -13.76
CA GLU A 91 -9.71 9.12 -14.86
C GLU A 91 -8.75 7.94 -14.97
N VAL A 92 -8.25 7.42 -13.83
CA VAL A 92 -7.40 6.21 -13.80
C VAL A 92 -8.19 4.98 -14.27
N CYS A 93 -9.42 4.79 -13.79
CA CYS A 93 -10.27 3.68 -14.24
C CYS A 93 -10.52 3.69 -15.75
N ALA A 94 -10.63 4.89 -16.34
CA ALA A 94 -10.86 5.10 -17.76
C ALA A 94 -9.59 5.17 -18.62
N ALA A 95 -8.40 5.08 -18.01
CA ALA A 95 -7.14 5.18 -18.73
C ALA A 95 -7.01 4.05 -19.78
N GLY A 96 -6.73 4.45 -21.02
CA GLY A 96 -6.50 3.51 -22.12
C GLY A 96 -5.16 2.79 -21.93
N VAL A 97 -5.23 1.46 -21.87
CA VAL A 97 -4.05 0.58 -21.80
C VAL A 97 -4.23 -0.60 -22.74
N GLU A 98 -3.16 -1.35 -22.99
CA GLU A 98 -3.26 -2.61 -23.71
C GLU A 98 -4.21 -3.57 -22.99
N PRO A 99 -5.01 -4.36 -23.77
CA PRO A 99 -5.97 -5.27 -23.16
C PRO A 99 -5.31 -6.27 -22.20
N ASP A 100 -5.77 -6.29 -20.95
CA ASP A 100 -5.29 -7.16 -19.88
C ASP A 100 -6.42 -8.00 -19.23
N GLY A 101 -7.61 -7.97 -19.82
CA GLY A 101 -8.81 -8.66 -19.34
C GLY A 101 -9.52 -7.97 -18.17
N MET A 102 -8.92 -6.95 -17.53
CA MET A 102 -9.56 -6.18 -16.47
C MET A 102 -10.25 -4.93 -17.03
N ALA A 103 -11.44 -4.65 -16.53
CA ALA A 103 -12.12 -3.37 -16.69
C ALA A 103 -12.42 -2.79 -15.30
N PHE A 104 -12.39 -1.48 -15.17
CA PHE A 104 -12.80 -0.77 -13.94
C PHE A 104 -13.98 0.13 -14.29
N ASP A 105 -15.06 0.04 -13.51
CA ASP A 105 -16.28 0.81 -13.76
C ASP A 105 -16.23 2.19 -13.08
N PRO A 106 -15.99 3.28 -13.82
CA PRO A 106 -15.89 4.62 -13.26
C PRO A 106 -17.20 5.10 -12.60
N ALA A 107 -18.35 4.55 -13.01
CA ALA A 107 -19.66 4.94 -12.45
C ALA A 107 -19.83 4.42 -11.01
N THR A 108 -19.04 3.43 -10.60
CA THR A 108 -19.07 2.85 -9.25
C THR A 108 -18.16 3.56 -8.27
N VAL A 109 -17.35 4.52 -8.70
CA VAL A 109 -16.42 5.25 -7.82
C VAL A 109 -17.20 6.06 -6.79
N ARG A 110 -16.87 5.85 -5.51
CA ARG A 110 -17.46 6.56 -4.35
C ARG A 110 -16.32 6.92 -3.40
N THR A 111 -16.41 8.11 -2.84
CA THR A 111 -15.43 8.66 -1.90
C THR A 111 -16.05 8.92 -0.53
N GLU A 112 -15.28 8.74 0.51
CA GLU A 112 -15.67 9.09 1.88
C GLU A 112 -14.44 9.57 2.67
N ARG A 113 -14.68 10.47 3.64
CA ARG A 113 -13.63 10.83 4.61
C ARG A 113 -13.42 9.68 5.58
N ILE A 114 -12.15 9.40 5.86
CA ILE A 114 -11.76 8.47 6.91
C ILE A 114 -10.84 9.18 7.90
N LYS A 115 -10.94 8.76 9.17
CA LYS A 115 -9.95 9.14 10.18
C LYS A 115 -8.98 7.99 10.28
N GLU A 116 -7.73 8.20 9.85
CA GLU A 116 -6.69 7.18 10.03
C GLU A 116 -6.19 7.15 11.48
N ASP A 117 -6.10 8.33 12.12
CA ASP A 117 -5.87 8.53 13.55
C ASP A 117 -6.50 9.87 13.98
N ALA A 118 -6.43 10.26 15.26
CA ALA A 118 -7.18 11.38 15.81
C ALA A 118 -6.99 12.73 15.08
N ASP A 119 -5.88 12.90 14.34
CA ASP A 119 -5.50 14.17 13.71
C ASP A 119 -5.28 14.06 12.18
N TYR A 120 -5.40 12.86 11.57
CA TYR A 120 -5.17 12.66 10.13
C TYR A 120 -6.46 12.32 9.40
N GLU A 121 -6.92 13.25 8.58
CA GLU A 121 -8.04 13.02 7.66
C GLU A 121 -7.53 12.41 6.36
N GLY A 122 -7.90 11.16 6.10
CA GLY A 122 -7.71 10.47 4.83
C GLY A 122 -8.97 10.47 3.97
N VAL A 123 -8.82 10.01 2.74
CA VAL A 123 -9.95 9.76 1.83
C VAL A 123 -9.92 8.30 1.40
N ARG A 124 -11.04 7.61 1.61
CA ARG A 124 -11.28 6.27 1.08
C ARG A 124 -12.05 6.36 -0.22
N VAL A 125 -11.57 5.62 -1.23
CA VAL A 125 -12.25 5.50 -2.51
C VAL A 125 -12.58 4.04 -2.74
N ARG A 126 -13.86 3.75 -3.03
CA ARG A 126 -14.33 2.40 -3.40
C ARG A 126 -14.88 2.39 -4.80
N PHE A 127 -14.61 1.31 -5.53
CA PHE A 127 -15.11 1.08 -6.89
C PHE A 127 -15.07 -0.41 -7.24
N VAL A 128 -15.48 -0.77 -8.45
CA VAL A 128 -15.58 -2.16 -8.90
C VAL A 128 -14.67 -2.40 -10.08
N GLY A 129 -13.83 -3.43 -9.97
CA GLY A 129 -13.13 -4.06 -11.08
C GLY A 129 -13.91 -5.27 -11.61
N LEU A 130 -13.76 -5.56 -12.89
CA LEU A 130 -14.42 -6.65 -13.60
C LEU A 130 -13.39 -7.49 -14.36
N LEU A 131 -13.42 -8.81 -14.17
CA LEU A 131 -12.76 -9.78 -15.03
C LEU A 131 -13.86 -10.67 -15.63
N GLY A 132 -14.32 -10.34 -16.82
CA GLY A 132 -15.53 -10.93 -17.39
C GLY A 132 -16.74 -10.72 -16.47
N LYS A 133 -17.31 -11.81 -15.94
CA LYS A 133 -18.44 -11.76 -14.99
C LYS A 133 -18.01 -11.63 -13.52
N ALA A 134 -16.72 -11.85 -13.22
CA ALA A 134 -16.22 -11.76 -11.85
C ALA A 134 -16.09 -10.29 -11.42
N ARG A 135 -16.68 -9.94 -10.29
CA ARG A 135 -16.63 -8.60 -9.70
C ARG A 135 -15.62 -8.58 -8.57
N VAL A 136 -14.76 -7.58 -8.57
CA VAL A 136 -13.72 -7.36 -7.55
C VAL A 136 -13.99 -6.02 -6.87
N ALA A 137 -14.25 -6.05 -5.57
CA ALA A 137 -14.36 -4.83 -4.79
C ALA A 137 -12.97 -4.21 -4.61
N MET A 138 -12.81 -2.99 -5.08
CA MET A 138 -11.57 -2.23 -4.97
C MET A 138 -11.70 -1.15 -3.89
N GLN A 139 -10.65 -1.02 -3.09
CA GLN A 139 -10.52 0.05 -2.09
C GLN A 139 -9.15 0.70 -2.21
N ILE A 140 -9.17 2.02 -2.17
CA ILE A 140 -7.97 2.87 -2.10
C ILE A 140 -8.11 3.75 -0.86
N ASP A 141 -7.08 3.80 -0.05
CA ASP A 141 -6.97 4.72 1.08
C ASP A 141 -5.85 5.73 0.77
N VAL A 142 -6.18 6.99 0.81
CA VAL A 142 -5.25 8.09 0.51
C VAL A 142 -5.05 8.93 1.76
N GLY A 143 -3.85 8.85 2.33
CA GLY A 143 -3.40 9.76 3.39
C GLY A 143 -2.72 11.00 2.79
N PHE A 144 -2.58 12.04 3.59
CA PHE A 144 -1.99 13.33 3.17
C PHE A 144 -1.03 13.85 4.23
N GLY A 145 -0.03 14.58 3.79
CA GLY A 145 0.87 15.29 4.71
C GLY A 145 2.08 14.50 5.19
N ASP A 146 2.20 13.21 4.89
CA ASP A 146 3.36 12.41 5.29
C ASP A 146 4.64 12.92 4.64
N VAL A 147 5.72 12.96 5.42
CA VAL A 147 7.06 13.29 4.94
C VAL A 147 7.76 12.02 4.50
N VAL A 148 8.18 11.98 3.24
CA VAL A 148 8.90 10.84 2.66
C VAL A 148 10.40 11.11 2.69
N THR A 149 11.15 10.33 3.46
CA THR A 149 12.60 10.46 3.64
C THR A 149 13.31 9.12 3.29
N PRO A 150 14.33 9.14 2.42
CA PRO A 150 15.01 10.30 1.79
C PRO A 150 14.20 10.94 0.66
N GLY A 151 13.19 10.29 0.12
CA GLY A 151 12.31 10.72 -0.96
C GLY A 151 11.59 9.54 -1.58
N ALA A 152 10.49 9.77 -2.28
CA ALA A 152 9.79 8.71 -2.99
C ALA A 152 10.68 8.14 -4.12
N GLU A 153 10.69 6.82 -4.24
CA GLU A 153 11.48 6.09 -5.22
C GLU A 153 10.63 5.71 -6.43
N THR A 154 11.27 5.58 -7.60
CA THR A 154 10.62 4.92 -8.74
C THR A 154 10.70 3.43 -8.53
N ILE A 155 9.55 2.77 -8.49
CA ILE A 155 9.42 1.34 -8.26
C ILE A 155 8.77 0.66 -9.46
N THR A 156 9.15 -0.60 -9.68
CA THR A 156 8.44 -1.52 -10.59
C THR A 156 7.64 -2.50 -9.73
N TYR A 157 6.31 -2.46 -9.84
CA TYR A 157 5.46 -3.38 -9.08
C TYR A 157 5.48 -4.77 -9.74
N PRO A 158 5.69 -5.87 -8.98
CA PRO A 158 5.74 -7.22 -9.53
C PRO A 158 4.39 -7.65 -10.13
N VAL A 159 4.44 -8.45 -11.19
CA VAL A 159 3.26 -8.90 -11.91
C VAL A 159 2.99 -10.38 -11.69
N LEU A 160 1.72 -10.76 -11.61
CA LEU A 160 1.28 -12.14 -11.44
C LEU A 160 1.29 -12.94 -12.75
N LEU A 161 1.03 -12.24 -13.84
CA LEU A 161 0.99 -12.80 -15.20
C LEU A 161 1.94 -11.98 -16.10
N ASP A 162 2.18 -12.43 -17.34
CA ASP A 162 3.09 -11.81 -18.32
C ASP A 162 2.51 -10.53 -18.97
N PHE A 163 1.95 -9.62 -18.18
CA PHE A 163 1.54 -8.30 -18.63
C PHE A 163 2.61 -7.25 -18.26
N PRO A 164 2.59 -6.08 -18.92
CA PRO A 164 3.52 -5.01 -18.58
C PRO A 164 3.40 -4.59 -17.10
N ALA A 165 4.54 -4.44 -16.45
CA ALA A 165 4.62 -4.07 -15.04
C ALA A 165 4.30 -2.59 -14.82
N PRO A 166 3.61 -2.24 -13.73
CA PRO A 166 3.43 -0.86 -13.30
C PRO A 166 4.75 -0.23 -12.86
N GLU A 167 5.05 0.98 -13.35
CA GLU A 167 6.14 1.82 -12.85
C GLU A 167 5.56 3.04 -12.14
N LEU A 168 5.79 3.16 -10.85
CA LEU A 168 5.15 4.12 -9.97
C LEU A 168 6.15 4.81 -9.04
N SER A 169 5.68 5.85 -8.34
CA SER A 169 6.35 6.34 -7.14
C SER A 169 5.94 5.48 -5.94
N GLY A 170 6.89 5.06 -5.13
CA GLY A 170 6.66 4.28 -3.92
C GLY A 170 7.48 4.78 -2.74
N TYR A 171 7.12 4.35 -1.54
CA TYR A 171 7.86 4.66 -0.33
C TYR A 171 9.21 3.92 -0.31
N PRO A 172 10.27 4.55 0.20
CA PRO A 172 11.45 3.82 0.67
C PRO A 172 11.13 3.06 1.95
N ARG A 173 11.91 2.02 2.24
CA ARG A 173 11.72 1.17 3.44
C ARG A 173 11.84 1.96 4.74
N GLU A 174 12.73 2.93 4.78
CA GLU A 174 12.96 3.81 5.93
C GLU A 174 11.70 4.60 6.30
N THR A 175 11.01 5.18 5.31
CA THR A 175 9.74 5.88 5.54
C THR A 175 8.65 4.93 6.02
N ALA A 176 8.56 3.73 5.44
CA ALA A 176 7.58 2.74 5.87
C ALA A 176 7.81 2.28 7.33
N VAL A 177 9.06 2.12 7.75
CA VAL A 177 9.40 1.82 9.14
C VAL A 177 9.06 3.01 10.05
N ALA A 178 9.44 4.23 9.64
CA ALA A 178 9.19 5.45 10.43
C ALA A 178 7.69 5.70 10.67
N GLU A 179 6.85 5.57 9.65
CA GLU A 179 5.39 5.74 9.76
C GLU A 179 4.77 4.72 10.73
N LYS A 180 5.16 3.45 10.61
CA LYS A 180 4.67 2.39 11.51
C LYS A 180 5.18 2.57 12.94
N PHE A 181 6.43 2.97 13.08
CA PHE A 181 7.02 3.28 14.39
C PHE A 181 6.30 4.46 15.06
N GLN A 182 6.00 5.51 14.30
CA GLN A 182 5.19 6.64 14.78
C GLN A 182 3.84 6.18 15.31
N ALA A 183 3.10 5.36 14.54
CA ALA A 183 1.81 4.83 14.98
C ALA A 183 1.93 4.01 16.28
N MET A 184 3.01 3.21 16.42
CA MET A 184 3.26 2.46 17.64
C MET A 184 3.49 3.37 18.84
N VAL A 185 4.28 4.43 18.66
CA VAL A 185 4.59 5.41 19.71
C VAL A 185 3.35 6.20 20.09
N TYR A 186 2.58 6.66 19.11
CA TYR A 186 1.38 7.46 19.31
C TYR A 186 0.27 6.67 20.06
N LEU A 187 -0.02 5.45 19.61
CA LEU A 187 -1.08 4.62 20.17
C LEU A 187 -0.69 3.93 21.49
N ARG A 188 0.59 3.86 21.81
CA ARG A 188 1.11 3.28 23.08
C ARG A 188 0.51 1.90 23.40
N THR A 189 0.05 1.72 24.67
CA THR A 189 -0.56 0.47 25.15
C THR A 189 -1.95 0.18 24.55
N LEU A 190 -2.60 1.18 23.96
CA LEU A 190 -3.88 1.04 23.27
C LEU A 190 -3.72 0.57 21.80
N ASN A 191 -2.49 0.36 21.35
CA ASN A 191 -2.22 -0.04 19.99
C ASN A 191 -2.69 -1.48 19.71
N SER A 192 -3.77 -1.60 18.95
CA SER A 192 -4.29 -2.86 18.44
C SER A 192 -3.76 -3.23 17.03
N ARG A 193 -2.91 -2.37 16.42
CA ARG A 193 -2.40 -2.51 15.04
C ARG A 193 -1.24 -3.50 14.97
N MET A 194 -1.47 -4.76 15.36
CA MET A 194 -0.44 -5.82 15.37
C MET A 194 0.26 -6.01 14.03
N LYS A 195 -0.41 -5.67 12.92
CA LYS A 195 0.18 -5.69 11.57
C LYS A 195 1.38 -4.75 11.43
N ASP A 196 1.40 -3.61 12.12
CA ASP A 196 2.51 -2.66 12.04
C ASP A 196 3.75 -3.22 12.77
N PHE A 197 3.55 -3.88 13.91
CA PHE A 197 4.63 -4.59 14.61
C PHE A 197 5.22 -5.71 13.75
N HIS A 198 4.37 -6.50 13.10
CA HIS A 198 4.79 -7.55 12.20
C HIS A 198 5.59 -6.99 11.02
N ASP A 199 5.09 -5.94 10.36
CA ASP A 199 5.74 -5.35 9.19
C ASP A 199 7.12 -4.75 9.56
N VAL A 200 7.24 -4.06 10.71
CA VAL A 200 8.55 -3.54 11.19
C VAL A 200 9.51 -4.67 11.51
N TRP A 201 9.03 -5.71 12.22
CA TRP A 201 9.83 -6.89 12.49
C TRP A 201 10.33 -7.56 11.20
N LEU A 202 9.45 -7.75 10.23
CA LEU A 202 9.76 -8.35 8.93
C LEU A 202 10.84 -7.54 8.20
N LEU A 203 10.64 -6.22 8.08
CA LEU A 203 11.60 -5.33 7.43
C LEU A 203 12.95 -5.32 8.14
N ALA A 204 12.97 -5.23 9.47
CA ALA A 204 14.21 -5.23 10.25
C ALA A 204 14.96 -6.57 10.23
N SER A 205 14.25 -7.68 10.00
CA SER A 205 14.87 -9.02 9.93
C SER A 205 15.41 -9.38 8.54
N GLN A 206 14.86 -8.78 7.48
CA GLN A 206 15.16 -9.14 6.09
C GLN A 206 16.09 -8.14 5.40
N PHE A 207 16.11 -6.88 5.85
CA PHE A 207 16.84 -5.82 5.18
C PHE A 207 17.80 -5.11 6.13
N THR A 208 18.93 -4.68 5.58
CA THR A 208 19.84 -3.76 6.25
C THR A 208 19.40 -2.31 6.01
N PHE A 209 19.55 -1.47 7.03
CA PHE A 209 19.21 -0.05 6.97
C PHE A 209 20.46 0.79 7.25
N ASP A 210 20.60 1.90 6.53
CA ASP A 210 21.51 2.96 6.94
C ASP A 210 20.91 3.66 8.17
N GLY A 211 21.62 3.58 9.29
CA GLY A 211 21.14 4.12 10.56
C GLY A 211 20.92 5.63 10.53
N ALA A 212 21.73 6.38 9.75
CA ALA A 212 21.56 7.83 9.63
C ALA A 212 20.35 8.20 8.79
N VAL A 213 20.07 7.44 7.72
CA VAL A 213 18.88 7.63 6.88
C VAL A 213 17.61 7.26 7.65
N LEU A 214 17.62 6.12 8.35
CA LEU A 214 16.50 5.69 9.17
C LEU A 214 16.20 6.67 10.31
N ALA A 215 17.23 7.19 10.99
CA ALA A 215 17.06 8.22 12.03
C ALA A 215 16.39 9.48 11.45
N LYS A 216 16.85 9.97 10.30
CA LYS A 216 16.22 11.11 9.62
C LYS A 216 14.77 10.84 9.23
N ALA A 217 14.44 9.63 8.80
CA ALA A 217 13.06 9.28 8.46
C ALA A 217 12.18 9.28 9.71
N ILE A 218 12.67 8.76 10.83
CA ILE A 218 11.95 8.77 12.12
C ILE A 218 11.78 10.20 12.64
N ASP A 219 12.82 11.04 12.56
CA ASP A 219 12.75 12.44 13.01
C ASP A 219 11.82 13.29 12.13
N ALA A 220 11.71 12.97 10.83
CA ALA A 220 10.83 13.66 9.90
C ALA A 220 9.37 13.23 10.01
N ALA A 221 9.08 12.07 10.56
CA ALA A 221 7.71 11.65 10.84
C ALA A 221 7.11 12.62 11.89
N PRO A 222 5.86 13.07 11.73
CA PRO A 222 5.25 14.04 12.64
C PRO A 222 4.91 13.40 14.00
N ILE A 223 5.93 12.89 14.68
CA ILE A 223 5.82 12.39 16.04
C ILE A 223 5.82 13.62 16.95
N ALA A 224 4.69 13.97 17.50
CA ALA A 224 4.66 14.80 18.69
C ALA A 224 5.28 13.99 19.85
N PHE A 225 6.60 13.96 19.94
CA PHE A 225 7.28 13.62 21.19
C PHE A 225 6.93 14.71 22.20
N THR A 226 5.78 14.55 22.86
CA THR A 226 5.46 15.44 23.96
C THR A 226 6.52 15.25 25.06
N PRO A 227 6.89 16.29 25.83
CA PRO A 227 7.82 16.18 26.96
C PRO A 227 7.46 15.04 27.92
N GLU A 228 6.18 14.70 28.06
CA GLU A 228 5.69 13.56 28.83
C GLU A 228 6.21 12.20 28.34
N PHE A 229 6.61 12.09 27.08
CA PHE A 229 7.16 10.86 26.52
C PHE A 229 8.62 10.65 26.96
N THR A 230 9.38 11.73 27.10
CA THR A 230 10.78 11.70 27.52
C THR A 230 10.92 11.53 29.04
N GLU A 231 9.91 11.92 29.84
CA GLU A 231 9.97 11.85 31.30
C GLU A 231 9.58 10.48 31.89
N LYS A 232 8.87 9.62 31.16
CA LYS A 232 8.48 8.30 31.66
C LYS A 232 9.53 7.23 31.32
N ALA A 233 10.51 7.08 32.21
CA ALA A 233 11.50 5.99 32.18
C ALA A 233 10.87 4.57 31.99
N SER A 234 9.61 4.37 32.40
CA SER A 234 8.84 3.15 32.16
C SER A 234 8.65 2.81 30.67
N THR A 235 8.54 3.81 29.80
CA THR A 235 8.35 3.63 28.36
C THR A 235 9.65 3.12 27.72
N LEU A 236 10.81 3.63 28.14
CA LEU A 236 12.13 3.18 27.69
C LEU A 236 12.42 1.73 28.14
N ALA A 237 12.00 1.37 29.34
CA ALA A 237 12.14 -0.01 29.86
C ALA A 237 11.24 -0.99 29.09
N GLN A 238 10.02 -0.61 28.73
CA GLN A 238 9.12 -1.41 27.88
C GLN A 238 9.67 -1.59 26.47
N TRP A 239 10.28 -0.56 25.89
CA TRP A 239 10.98 -0.64 24.60
C TRP A 239 12.20 -1.56 24.67
N THR A 240 12.98 -1.49 25.75
CA THR A 240 14.13 -2.37 25.94
C THR A 240 13.68 -3.82 26.09
N ALA A 241 12.59 -4.07 26.82
CA ALA A 241 12.01 -5.40 26.95
C ALA A 241 11.46 -5.93 25.61
N PHE A 242 10.80 -5.09 24.81
CA PHE A 242 10.32 -5.44 23.47
C PHE A 242 11.47 -5.74 22.52
N ARG A 243 12.48 -4.87 22.44
CA ARG A 243 13.69 -5.08 21.64
C ARG A 243 14.43 -6.38 22.01
N ASN A 244 14.48 -6.72 23.28
CA ASN A 244 15.10 -7.96 23.75
C ASN A 244 14.27 -9.20 23.36
N LYS A 245 12.94 -9.09 23.28
CA LYS A 245 12.05 -10.15 22.74
C LYS A 245 12.21 -10.39 21.23
N LEU A 246 12.60 -9.35 20.48
CA LEU A 246 12.85 -9.48 19.03
C LEU A 246 14.23 -10.07 18.71
N ARG A 247 15.13 -10.17 19.72
CA ARG A 247 16.49 -10.70 19.57
C ARG A 247 16.65 -12.17 19.97
N ASN A 248 15.62 -12.76 20.56
CA ASN A 248 15.51 -14.17 20.94
C ASN A 248 14.45 -14.88 20.10
#